data_1a89580118ce101685de806a60e4761f
#
_entry.id   1a89580118ce101685de806a60e4761f
#
_cell.length_a   1.000
_cell.length_b   1.000
_cell.length_c   1.000
_cell.angle_alpha   90.00
_cell.angle_beta   90.00
_cell.angle_gamma   90.00
#
_symmetry.space_group_name_H-M   'P 1'
#
loop_
_entity.id
_entity.type
_entity.pdbx_description
1 polymer ?
#
loop_
_entity_poly.entity_id
_entity_poly.type
_entity_poly.pdbx_seq_one_letter_code
_entity_poly.pdbx_strand_id
1 'polypeptide(L)'
;CNVPTQNVISNYDVENLYELPRMLLDQKMDDLVLQHLQINAPAAHMDEWDALVNRVKNLNQELNIALVGKYVQLPDAYLSVNEALRHAGYYVNSVVNIDFINSEELNKENVAERLKDADGIIVPGGFGDRGIAGMIDAIECTY
;
A
#
# COMPACT_ATOMS: atom_id res chain seq x y z
N CYS A 1 18.55 14.58 -27.51
CA CYS A 1 17.65 13.48 -27.90
C CYS A 1 16.90 13.86 -29.16
N ASN A 2 16.75 12.94 -30.11
CA ASN A 2 16.02 13.20 -31.35
C ASN A 2 14.54 12.84 -31.16
N VAL A 3 13.90 13.52 -30.19
CA VAL A 3 12.49 13.31 -29.84
C VAL A 3 11.77 14.65 -29.98
N PRO A 4 10.60 14.71 -30.67
CA PRO A 4 9.78 15.92 -30.73
C PRO A 4 9.42 16.41 -29.33
N THR A 5 9.43 17.72 -29.12
CA THR A 5 9.18 18.34 -27.79
C THR A 5 7.83 17.89 -27.20
N GLN A 6 6.81 17.70 -28.02
CA GLN A 6 5.48 17.25 -27.61
C GLN A 6 5.46 15.84 -27.03
N ASN A 7 6.48 15.01 -27.31
CA ASN A 7 6.60 13.65 -26.81
C ASN A 7 7.42 13.59 -25.50
N VAL A 8 7.80 14.75 -24.95
CA VAL A 8 8.49 14.85 -23.67
C VAL A 8 7.45 15.06 -22.58
N ILE A 9 7.24 14.03 -21.78
CA ILE A 9 6.30 14.02 -20.66
C ILE A 9 7.06 14.19 -19.37
N SER A 10 6.61 15.12 -18.52
CA SER A 10 7.23 15.37 -17.22
C SER A 10 6.59 14.45 -16.17
N ASN A 11 7.43 13.80 -15.37
CA ASN A 11 7.01 13.02 -14.22
C ASN A 11 7.47 13.76 -12.96
N TYR A 12 6.53 14.41 -12.27
CA TYR A 12 6.81 15.14 -11.04
C TYR A 12 6.57 14.22 -9.83
N ASP A 13 7.22 14.57 -8.72
CA ASP A 13 6.90 13.96 -7.44
C ASP A 13 5.47 14.34 -7.04
N VAL A 14 4.71 13.34 -6.63
CA VAL A 14 3.33 13.48 -6.16
C VAL A 14 3.24 12.96 -4.71
N GLU A 15 2.34 13.51 -3.93
CA GLU A 15 2.13 13.06 -2.55
C GLU A 15 1.58 11.62 -2.50
N ASN A 16 0.76 11.27 -3.48
CA ASN A 16 0.16 9.95 -3.60
C ASN A 16 0.36 9.39 -5.02
N LEU A 17 0.91 8.18 -5.12
CA LEU A 17 1.14 7.49 -6.40
C LEU A 17 -0.11 7.37 -7.27
N TYR A 18 -1.29 7.32 -6.67
CA TYR A 18 -2.56 7.26 -7.41
C TYR A 18 -2.91 8.55 -8.16
N GLU A 19 -2.18 9.64 -7.94
CA GLU A 19 -2.31 10.88 -8.73
C GLU A 19 -1.56 10.82 -10.06
N LEU A 20 -0.58 9.92 -10.21
CA LEU A 20 0.24 9.82 -11.41
C LEU A 20 -0.58 9.57 -12.69
N PRO A 21 -1.55 8.64 -12.74
CA PRO A 21 -2.32 8.42 -13.96
C PRO A 21 -3.03 9.70 -14.43
N ARG A 22 -3.59 10.49 -13.52
CA ARG A 22 -4.23 11.76 -13.86
C ARG A 22 -3.23 12.77 -14.39
N MET A 23 -2.08 12.91 -13.73
CA MET A 23 -1.02 13.83 -14.15
C MET A 23 -0.48 13.49 -15.56
N LEU A 24 -0.37 12.21 -15.91
CA LEU A 24 0.06 11.76 -17.23
C LEU A 24 -1.02 12.02 -18.30
N LEU A 25 -2.29 11.80 -17.94
CA LEU A 25 -3.43 12.07 -18.80
C LEU A 25 -3.54 13.58 -19.12
N ASP A 26 -3.36 14.44 -18.12
CA ASP A 26 -3.43 15.91 -18.30
C ASP A 26 -2.33 16.42 -19.26
N GLN A 27 -1.22 15.69 -19.38
CA GLN A 27 -0.16 15.92 -20.37
C GLN A 27 -0.42 15.21 -21.71
N LYS A 28 -1.60 14.57 -21.88
CA LYS A 28 -2.01 13.85 -23.10
C LYS A 28 -1.06 12.72 -23.50
N MET A 29 -0.48 12.04 -22.51
CA MET A 29 0.43 10.91 -22.77
C MET A 29 -0.29 9.78 -23.49
N ASP A 30 -1.51 9.47 -23.13
CA ASP A 30 -2.38 8.47 -23.76
C ASP A 30 -2.63 8.79 -25.23
N ASP A 31 -3.04 10.04 -25.56
CA ASP A 31 -3.24 10.49 -26.93
C ASP A 31 -1.98 10.34 -27.78
N LEU A 32 -0.82 10.74 -27.24
CA LEU A 32 0.47 10.63 -27.93
C LEU A 32 0.87 9.18 -28.21
N VAL A 33 0.64 8.29 -27.24
CA VAL A 33 0.91 6.84 -27.40
C VAL A 33 -0.03 6.23 -28.44
N LEU A 34 -1.33 6.51 -28.37
CA LEU A 34 -2.32 6.02 -29.31
C LEU A 34 -2.03 6.51 -30.74
N GLN A 35 -1.67 7.78 -30.89
CA GLN A 35 -1.28 8.33 -32.18
C GLN A 35 -0.01 7.66 -32.74
N HIS A 36 0.99 7.45 -31.92
CA HIS A 36 2.24 6.80 -32.34
C HIS A 36 2.02 5.35 -32.76
N LEU A 37 1.18 4.63 -32.06
CA LEU A 37 0.82 3.23 -32.33
C LEU A 37 -0.27 3.08 -33.41
N GLN A 38 -0.85 4.18 -33.91
CA GLN A 38 -1.96 4.21 -34.87
C GLN A 38 -3.18 3.42 -34.35
N ILE A 39 -3.44 3.49 -33.05
CA ILE A 39 -4.60 2.86 -32.40
C ILE A 39 -5.71 3.91 -32.26
N ASN A 40 -6.91 3.55 -32.69
CA ASN A 40 -8.10 4.35 -32.45
C ASN A 40 -8.83 3.82 -31.21
N ALA A 41 -8.90 4.61 -30.17
CA ALA A 41 -9.58 4.29 -28.92
C ALA A 41 -10.45 5.47 -28.44
N PRO A 42 -11.53 5.23 -27.68
CA PRO A 42 -12.28 6.29 -27.05
C PRO A 42 -11.42 7.04 -26.03
N ALA A 43 -11.83 8.25 -25.67
CA ALA A 43 -11.18 9.02 -24.60
C ALA A 43 -11.19 8.24 -23.27
N ALA A 44 -10.13 8.40 -22.50
CA ALA A 44 -10.02 7.76 -21.19
C ALA A 44 -11.09 8.30 -20.22
N HIS A 45 -11.74 7.40 -19.49
CA HIS A 45 -12.68 7.73 -18.42
C HIS A 45 -12.00 7.59 -17.07
N MET A 46 -11.87 8.68 -16.32
CA MET A 46 -11.14 8.74 -15.07
C MET A 46 -12.02 8.95 -13.84
N ASP A 47 -13.35 8.98 -13.99
CA ASP A 47 -14.29 9.36 -12.92
C ASP A 47 -14.13 8.47 -11.67
N GLU A 48 -14.03 7.15 -11.85
CA GLU A 48 -13.83 6.21 -10.73
C GLU A 48 -12.44 6.36 -10.10
N TRP A 49 -11.42 6.64 -10.93
CA TRP A 49 -10.07 6.87 -10.46
C TRP A 49 -9.95 8.19 -9.69
N ASP A 50 -10.53 9.26 -10.21
CA ASP A 50 -10.59 10.55 -9.53
C ASP A 50 -11.34 10.45 -8.19
N ALA A 51 -12.42 9.66 -8.15
CA ALA A 51 -13.14 9.36 -6.91
C ALA A 51 -12.26 8.61 -5.89
N LEU A 52 -11.43 7.66 -6.33
CA LEU A 52 -10.45 7.00 -5.46
C LEU A 52 -9.43 8.00 -4.92
N VAL A 53 -8.82 8.80 -5.79
CA VAL A 53 -7.82 9.82 -5.38
C VAL A 53 -8.42 10.79 -4.37
N ASN A 54 -9.64 11.27 -4.62
CA ASN A 54 -10.35 12.16 -3.71
C ASN A 54 -10.62 11.49 -2.35
N ARG A 55 -10.99 10.21 -2.34
CA ARG A 55 -11.17 9.44 -1.10
C ARG A 55 -9.87 9.36 -0.31
N VAL A 56 -8.76 9.00 -0.97
CA VAL A 56 -7.45 8.87 -0.32
C VAL A 56 -6.99 10.19 0.30
N LYS A 57 -7.29 11.32 -0.34
CA LYS A 57 -6.97 12.67 0.20
C LYS A 57 -7.82 13.07 1.40
N ASN A 58 -8.97 12.45 1.61
CA ASN A 58 -9.95 12.84 2.62
C ASN A 58 -10.23 11.74 3.65
N LEU A 59 -9.27 10.83 3.88
CA LEU A 59 -9.38 9.84 4.95
C LEU A 59 -9.47 10.54 6.31
N ASN A 60 -10.38 10.09 7.17
CA ASN A 60 -10.67 10.80 8.42
C ASN A 60 -10.66 9.90 9.67
N GLN A 61 -10.31 8.65 9.51
CA GLN A 61 -10.12 7.69 10.59
C GLN A 61 -8.70 7.13 10.54
N GLU A 62 -8.23 6.59 11.65
CA GLU A 62 -6.95 5.90 11.75
C GLU A 62 -7.16 4.50 12.32
N LEU A 63 -6.42 3.54 11.79
CA LEU A 63 -6.36 2.16 12.26
C LEU A 63 -4.90 1.76 12.43
N ASN A 64 -4.58 1.18 13.57
CA ASN A 64 -3.26 0.66 13.90
C ASN A 64 -3.26 -0.86 13.73
N ILE A 65 -2.51 -1.36 12.76
CA ILE A 65 -2.41 -2.78 12.45
C ILE A 65 -1.02 -3.28 12.83
N ALA A 66 -0.96 -4.24 13.73
CA ALA A 66 0.28 -4.93 14.05
C ALA A 66 0.55 -6.04 13.01
N LEU A 67 1.66 -5.92 12.28
CA LEU A 67 2.16 -6.96 11.40
C LEU A 67 3.24 -7.75 12.12
N VAL A 68 2.89 -8.95 12.58
CA VAL A 68 3.80 -9.83 13.31
C VAL A 68 4.47 -10.80 12.35
N GLY A 69 5.74 -10.54 12.02
CA GLY A 69 6.43 -11.28 10.96
C GLY A 69 7.90 -11.54 11.22
N LYS A 70 8.49 -12.37 10.37
CA LYS A 70 9.92 -12.77 10.45
C LYS A 70 10.84 -11.80 9.71
N TYR A 71 10.33 -11.11 8.70
CA TYR A 71 11.14 -10.34 7.75
C TYR A 71 10.91 -8.84 7.88
N VAL A 72 10.48 -8.37 9.05
CA VAL A 72 10.13 -6.97 9.31
C VAL A 72 11.30 -5.98 9.16
N GLN A 73 12.53 -6.48 9.20
CA GLN A 73 13.74 -5.68 8.98
C GLN A 73 14.03 -5.41 7.50
N LEU A 74 13.35 -6.11 6.58
CA LEU A 74 13.50 -5.94 5.14
C LEU A 74 12.31 -5.12 4.61
N PRO A 75 12.49 -3.87 4.19
CA PRO A 75 11.39 -2.96 3.82
C PRO A 75 10.44 -3.54 2.77
N ASP A 76 10.98 -4.31 1.82
CA ASP A 76 10.21 -4.82 0.68
C ASP A 76 9.57 -6.19 0.93
N ALA A 77 9.93 -6.87 2.04
CA ALA A 77 9.45 -8.23 2.29
C ALA A 77 7.93 -8.33 2.41
N TYR A 78 7.29 -7.28 2.91
CA TYR A 78 5.84 -7.21 3.11
C TYR A 78 5.16 -6.13 2.26
N LEU A 79 5.80 -5.65 1.19
CA LEU A 79 5.27 -4.56 0.37
C LEU A 79 3.84 -4.85 -0.12
N SER A 80 3.58 -6.05 -0.63
CA SER A 80 2.24 -6.43 -1.12
C SER A 80 1.20 -6.47 0.01
N VAL A 81 1.59 -6.90 1.21
CA VAL A 81 0.70 -6.92 2.39
C VAL A 81 0.40 -5.50 2.83
N ASN A 82 1.41 -4.63 2.87
CA ASN A 82 1.25 -3.23 3.23
C ASN A 82 0.31 -2.51 2.27
N GLU A 83 0.50 -2.69 0.97
CA GLU A 83 -0.38 -2.08 -0.03
C GLU A 83 -1.81 -2.63 0.06
N ALA A 84 -1.97 -3.93 0.29
CA ALA A 84 -3.29 -4.52 0.49
C ALA A 84 -4.02 -3.95 1.71
N LEU A 85 -3.30 -3.75 2.82
CA LEU A 85 -3.85 -3.12 4.04
C LEU A 85 -4.23 -1.65 3.78
N ARG A 86 -3.39 -0.89 3.09
CA ARG A 86 -3.70 0.49 2.69
C ARG A 86 -4.94 0.57 1.82
N HIS A 87 -5.05 -0.31 0.80
CA HIS A 87 -6.23 -0.37 -0.06
C HIS A 87 -7.50 -0.70 0.72
N ALA A 88 -7.42 -1.63 1.67
CA ALA A 88 -8.54 -1.93 2.56
C ALA A 88 -8.92 -0.70 3.41
N GLY A 89 -7.91 0.03 3.92
CA GLY A 89 -8.09 1.28 4.64
C GLY A 89 -8.83 2.33 3.80
N TYR A 90 -8.47 2.51 2.54
CA TYR A 90 -9.15 3.44 1.63
C TYR A 90 -10.63 3.09 1.47
N TYR A 91 -10.96 1.79 1.43
CA TYR A 91 -12.34 1.34 1.34
C TYR A 91 -13.15 1.70 2.57
N VAL A 92 -12.57 1.58 3.77
CA VAL A 92 -13.22 1.90 5.05
C VAL A 92 -12.95 3.33 5.53
N ASN A 93 -12.43 4.20 4.67
CA ASN A 93 -12.15 5.61 4.94
C ASN A 93 -11.15 5.84 6.08
N SER A 94 -10.14 4.99 6.18
CA SER A 94 -9.14 5.00 7.24
C SER A 94 -7.72 5.05 6.71
N VAL A 95 -6.87 5.81 7.38
CA VAL A 95 -5.41 5.69 7.27
C VAL A 95 -4.99 4.45 8.06
N VAL A 96 -4.26 3.54 7.42
CA VAL A 96 -3.72 2.36 8.10
C VAL A 96 -2.27 2.62 8.49
N ASN A 97 -2.03 2.70 9.79
CA ASN A 97 -0.70 2.71 10.40
C ASN A 97 -0.27 1.26 10.64
N ILE A 98 0.88 0.86 10.12
CA ILE A 98 1.36 -0.53 10.26
C ILE A 98 2.55 -0.54 11.21
N ASP A 99 2.38 -1.22 12.35
CA ASP A 99 3.47 -1.51 13.28
C ASP A 99 4.10 -2.87 12.96
N PHE A 100 5.36 -2.85 12.56
CA PHE A 100 6.12 -4.04 12.20
C PHE A 100 6.76 -4.66 13.44
N ILE A 101 6.27 -5.81 13.85
CA ILE A 101 6.73 -6.51 15.04
C ILE A 101 7.51 -7.77 14.64
N ASN A 102 8.77 -7.85 15.07
CA ASN A 102 9.57 -9.04 14.86
C ASN A 102 9.06 -10.18 15.73
N SER A 103 8.59 -11.26 15.10
CA SER A 103 8.04 -12.41 15.81
C SER A 103 9.07 -13.12 16.70
N GLU A 104 10.38 -12.97 16.45
CA GLU A 104 11.44 -13.56 17.29
C GLU A 104 11.56 -12.84 18.65
N GLU A 105 11.07 -11.63 18.77
CA GLU A 105 11.12 -10.85 20.00
C GLU A 105 9.87 -11.02 20.86
N LEU A 106 8.83 -11.71 20.34
CA LEU A 106 7.59 -11.98 21.06
C LEU A 106 7.66 -13.28 21.86
N ASN A 107 7.05 -13.23 23.04
CA ASN A 107 6.82 -14.37 23.92
C ASN A 107 5.56 -14.13 24.78
N LYS A 108 5.13 -15.13 25.53
CA LYS A 108 3.91 -15.08 26.37
C LYS A 108 3.91 -13.95 27.41
N GLU A 109 5.09 -13.48 27.81
CA GLU A 109 5.19 -12.45 28.86
C GLU A 109 5.00 -11.04 28.30
N ASN A 110 5.42 -10.80 27.04
CA ASN A 110 5.44 -9.47 26.45
C ASN A 110 4.41 -9.23 25.32
N VAL A 111 3.82 -10.28 24.76
CA VAL A 111 2.94 -10.19 23.59
C VAL A 111 1.75 -9.28 23.83
N ALA A 112 1.09 -9.37 24.98
CA ALA A 112 -0.08 -8.57 25.30
C ALA A 112 0.26 -7.06 25.37
N GLU A 113 1.42 -6.71 25.94
CA GLU A 113 1.87 -5.33 26.01
C GLU A 113 2.28 -4.79 24.63
N ARG A 114 2.91 -5.63 23.81
CA ARG A 114 3.34 -5.25 22.45
C ARG A 114 2.19 -5.05 21.47
N LEU A 115 1.04 -5.69 21.71
CA LEU A 115 -0.13 -5.66 20.83
C LEU A 115 -1.27 -4.80 21.37
N LYS A 116 -1.15 -4.20 22.54
CA LYS A 116 -2.24 -3.50 23.24
C LYS A 116 -2.86 -2.32 22.49
N ASP A 117 -2.05 -1.65 21.66
CA ASP A 117 -2.47 -0.45 20.91
C ASP A 117 -2.89 -0.78 19.46
N ALA A 118 -2.92 -2.05 19.09
CA ALA A 118 -3.33 -2.50 17.77
C ALA A 118 -4.85 -2.71 17.69
N ASP A 119 -5.47 -2.13 16.67
CA ASP A 119 -6.88 -2.35 16.32
C ASP A 119 -7.06 -3.71 15.61
N GLY A 120 -6.01 -4.23 15.02
CA GLY A 120 -6.00 -5.52 14.35
C GLY A 120 -4.58 -6.08 14.21
N ILE A 121 -4.51 -7.39 14.03
CA ILE A 121 -3.23 -8.11 13.92
C ILE A 121 -3.22 -8.92 12.63
N ILE A 122 -2.11 -8.87 11.89
CA ILE A 122 -1.87 -9.74 10.75
C ILE A 122 -0.57 -10.52 10.97
N VAL A 123 -0.65 -11.84 10.79
CA VAL A 123 0.50 -12.74 10.86
C VAL A 123 0.70 -13.33 9.46
N PRO A 124 1.62 -12.76 8.64
CA PRO A 124 1.88 -13.25 7.30
C PRO A 124 2.54 -14.61 7.32
N GLY A 125 2.38 -15.38 6.25
CA GLY A 125 3.10 -16.63 6.05
C GLY A 125 4.62 -16.44 6.04
N GLY A 126 5.34 -17.52 6.38
CA GLY A 126 6.80 -17.54 6.33
C GLY A 126 7.31 -18.97 6.40
N PHE A 127 8.48 -19.22 5.81
CA PHE A 127 9.12 -20.53 5.79
C PHE A 127 10.10 -20.72 6.96
N GLY A 128 10.30 -21.96 7.37
CA GLY A 128 11.24 -22.36 8.43
C GLY A 128 10.72 -22.05 9.84
N ASP A 129 11.44 -22.56 10.83
CA ASP A 129 10.98 -22.61 12.22
C ASP A 129 11.23 -21.32 13.02
N ARG A 130 12.05 -20.42 12.49
CA ARG A 130 12.43 -19.17 13.14
C ARG A 130 11.18 -18.28 13.38
N GLY A 131 11.01 -17.80 14.62
CA GLY A 131 9.94 -16.87 14.99
C GLY A 131 8.52 -17.45 15.02
N ILE A 132 8.33 -18.76 14.79
CA ILE A 132 6.99 -19.40 14.82
C ILE A 132 6.36 -19.30 16.22
N ALA A 133 7.13 -19.48 17.28
CA ALA A 133 6.60 -19.41 18.65
C ALA A 133 5.95 -18.04 18.92
N GLY A 134 6.63 -16.94 18.60
CA GLY A 134 6.08 -15.60 18.77
C GLY A 134 4.87 -15.30 17.85
N MET A 135 4.81 -15.90 16.65
CA MET A 135 3.60 -15.81 15.80
C MET A 135 2.41 -16.51 16.44
N ILE A 136 2.65 -17.69 17.04
CA ILE A 136 1.59 -18.45 17.77
C ILE A 136 1.15 -17.66 19.00
N ASP A 137 2.09 -17.14 19.78
CA ASP A 137 1.78 -16.34 20.97
C ASP A 137 0.95 -15.08 20.60
N ALA A 138 1.25 -14.44 19.45
CA ALA A 138 0.44 -13.33 18.96
C ALA A 138 -0.99 -13.74 18.60
N ILE A 139 -1.17 -14.89 17.96
CA ILE A 139 -2.49 -15.42 17.61
C ILE A 139 -3.27 -15.79 18.89
N GLU A 140 -2.63 -16.50 19.84
CA GLU A 140 -3.25 -16.90 21.09
C GLU A 140 -3.68 -15.70 21.96
N CYS A 141 -2.93 -14.60 21.90
CA CYS A 141 -3.21 -13.38 22.67
C CYS A 141 -4.52 -12.67 22.23
N THR A 142 -5.03 -12.96 21.03
CA THR A 142 -6.21 -12.31 20.45
C THR A 142 -7.51 -13.11 20.66
N TYR A 143 -7.42 -14.27 21.24
CA TYR A 143 -8.56 -15.12 21.64
C TYR A 143 -8.84 -14.99 23.14
#